data_4aacbbb57df6e5b3f67307e3b1260152
#
_entry.id   4aacbbb57df6e5b3f67307e3b1260152
#
_cell.length_a   1.000
_cell.length_b   1.000
_cell.length_c   1.000
_cell.angle_alpha   90.00
_cell.angle_beta   90.00
_cell.angle_gamma   90.00
#
_symmetry.space_group_name_H-M   'P 1'
#
loop_
_entity.id
_entity.type
_entity.pdbx_description
1 polymer ?
#
loop_
_entity_poly.entity_id
_entity_poly.type
_entity_poly.pdbx_seq_one_letter_code
_entity_poly.pdbx_strand_id
1 'polypeptide(L)'
;VKVPFSSRSWAEYLDLHAHDAKLFAKLNALIEECRRHPFKGTGKPEPLGGNLSGWWSRRISHEHRLVYRVAGSGDEQVLQVAQCRYHY
;
A
#
# COMPACT_ATOMS: atom_id res chain seq x y z
N VAL A 1 4.05 -8.75 -11.46
CA VAL A 1 3.01 -8.12 -10.63
C VAL A 1 2.91 -6.64 -10.94
N LYS A 2 1.75 -6.22 -11.43
CA LYS A 2 1.46 -4.81 -11.66
C LYS A 2 0.99 -4.17 -10.36
N VAL A 3 1.17 -2.84 -10.25
CA VAL A 3 0.78 -2.09 -9.05
C VAL A 3 -0.12 -0.92 -9.46
N PRO A 4 -1.42 -1.17 -9.74
CA PRO A 4 -2.34 -0.09 -10.06
C PRO A 4 -2.70 0.74 -8.83
N PHE A 5 -2.75 2.06 -9.03
CA PHE A 5 -3.17 3.02 -8.00
C PHE A 5 -4.55 3.55 -8.35
N SER A 6 -5.38 3.78 -7.33
CA SER A 6 -6.59 4.58 -7.52
C SER A 6 -6.19 6.05 -7.75
N SER A 7 -7.13 6.86 -8.25
CA SER A 7 -6.86 8.29 -8.41
C SER A 7 -6.47 8.95 -7.08
N ARG A 8 -7.13 8.56 -5.98
CA ARG A 8 -6.82 9.06 -4.66
C ARG A 8 -5.41 8.68 -4.21
N SER A 9 -5.06 7.41 -4.29
CA SER A 9 -3.75 6.94 -3.83
C SER A 9 -2.62 7.46 -4.70
N TRP A 10 -2.86 7.64 -5.99
CA TRP A 10 -1.88 8.24 -6.89
C TRP A 10 -1.59 9.70 -6.50
N ALA A 11 -2.64 10.48 -6.19
CA ALA A 11 -2.45 11.85 -5.72
C ALA A 11 -1.68 11.90 -4.40
N GLU A 12 -1.98 10.98 -3.48
CA GLU A 12 -1.26 10.86 -2.20
C GLU A 12 0.20 10.49 -2.42
N TYR A 13 0.47 9.58 -3.34
CA TYR A 13 1.82 9.15 -3.70
C TYR A 13 2.65 10.32 -4.23
N LEU A 14 2.09 11.10 -5.16
CA LEU A 14 2.76 12.26 -5.71
C LEU A 14 3.00 13.35 -4.65
N ASP A 15 2.06 13.53 -3.73
CA ASP A 15 2.20 14.50 -2.65
C ASP A 15 3.36 14.12 -1.71
N LEU A 16 3.48 12.86 -1.36
CA LEU A 16 4.61 12.38 -0.56
C LEU A 16 5.94 12.59 -1.29
N HIS A 17 5.97 12.32 -2.58
CA HIS A 17 7.17 12.55 -3.39
C HIS A 17 7.59 14.03 -3.33
N ALA A 18 6.64 14.95 -3.40
CA ALA A 18 6.92 16.38 -3.42
C ALA A 18 7.31 16.93 -2.06
N HIS A 19 6.80 16.39 -0.95
CA HIS A 19 6.89 17.02 0.35
C HIS A 19 7.59 16.22 1.44
N ASP A 20 7.81 14.92 1.26
CA ASP A 20 8.41 14.06 2.29
C ASP A 20 9.22 12.93 1.67
N ALA A 21 10.44 13.24 1.26
CA ALA A 21 11.31 12.29 0.58
C ALA A 21 11.60 11.05 1.41
N LYS A 22 11.74 11.19 2.72
CA LYS A 22 12.04 10.06 3.61
C LYS A 22 10.85 9.09 3.70
N LEU A 23 9.66 9.64 3.87
CA LEU A 23 8.45 8.83 3.93
C LEU A 23 8.15 8.18 2.58
N PHE A 24 8.40 8.92 1.49
CA PHE A 24 8.25 8.41 0.13
C PHE A 24 9.15 7.20 -0.12
N ALA A 25 10.41 7.26 0.30
CA ALA A 25 11.33 6.14 0.16
C ALA A 25 10.85 4.92 0.94
N LYS A 26 10.34 5.14 2.16
CA LYS A 26 9.81 4.05 2.99
C LYS A 26 8.56 3.43 2.36
N LEU A 27 7.67 4.25 1.81
CA LEU A 27 6.49 3.76 1.10
C LEU A 27 6.88 2.88 -0.08
N ASN A 28 7.82 3.31 -0.90
CA ASN A 28 8.27 2.53 -2.04
C ASN A 28 8.91 1.20 -1.62
N ALA A 29 9.66 1.19 -0.54
CA ALA A 29 10.25 -0.05 0.00
C ALA A 29 9.15 -1.03 0.45
N LEU A 30 8.09 -0.52 1.09
CA LEU A 30 6.96 -1.34 1.48
C LEU A 30 6.22 -1.91 0.28
N ILE A 31 5.99 -1.11 -0.75
CA ILE A 31 5.33 -1.59 -1.98
C ILE A 31 6.15 -2.70 -2.63
N GLU A 32 7.47 -2.53 -2.73
CA GLU A 32 8.34 -3.57 -3.28
C GLU A 32 8.29 -4.86 -2.47
N GLU A 33 8.27 -4.75 -1.15
CA GLU A 33 8.13 -5.92 -0.29
C GLU A 33 6.77 -6.60 -0.46
N CYS A 34 5.69 -5.79 -0.56
CA CYS A 34 4.34 -6.31 -0.80
C CYS A 34 4.21 -7.09 -2.10
N ARG A 35 4.95 -6.69 -3.13
CA ARG A 35 4.93 -7.40 -4.41
C ARG A 35 5.40 -8.84 -4.28
N ARG A 36 6.28 -9.10 -3.32
CA ARG A 36 6.85 -10.43 -3.08
C ARG A 36 6.16 -11.17 -1.94
N HIS A 37 5.82 -10.45 -0.89
CA HIS A 37 5.24 -11.01 0.34
C HIS A 37 4.09 -10.13 0.82
N PRO A 38 2.90 -10.22 0.18
CA PRO A 38 1.81 -9.30 0.49
C PRO A 38 1.22 -9.44 1.90
N PHE A 39 1.40 -10.58 2.55
CA PHE A 39 0.73 -10.86 3.81
C PHE A 39 1.65 -10.97 5.02
N LYS A 40 2.94 -10.71 4.85
CA LYS A 40 3.91 -10.75 5.94
C LYS A 40 5.07 -9.80 5.69
N GLY A 41 5.74 -9.40 6.74
CA GLY A 41 6.94 -8.59 6.64
C GLY A 41 6.82 -7.26 7.37
N THR A 42 7.50 -6.25 6.85
CA THR A 42 7.66 -4.94 7.48
C THR A 42 6.34 -4.15 7.52
N GLY A 43 6.16 -3.36 8.58
CA GLY A 43 5.01 -2.47 8.71
C GLY A 43 3.77 -3.12 9.30
N LYS A 44 3.92 -4.28 9.92
CA LYS A 44 2.82 -5.02 10.55
C LYS A 44 1.63 -5.22 9.62
N PRO A 45 1.78 -5.99 8.53
CA PRO A 45 0.67 -6.23 7.62
C PRO A 45 -0.48 -6.92 8.37
N GLU A 46 -1.68 -6.37 8.19
CA GLU A 46 -2.88 -6.92 8.82
C GLU A 46 -4.09 -6.81 7.92
N PRO A 47 -4.99 -7.81 7.94
CA PRO A 47 -6.22 -7.74 7.17
C PRO A 47 -7.19 -6.74 7.82
N LEU A 48 -7.96 -6.05 6.98
CA LEU A 48 -8.97 -5.11 7.43
C LEU A 48 -10.35 -5.75 7.40
N GLY A 49 -11.27 -5.21 8.20
CA GLY A 49 -12.63 -5.73 8.29
C GLY A 49 -13.67 -4.73 7.83
N GLY A 50 -14.94 -5.06 8.03
CA GLY A 50 -16.07 -4.20 7.68
C GLY A 50 -16.08 -3.85 6.20
N ASN A 51 -16.22 -2.58 5.89
CA ASN A 51 -16.27 -2.09 4.52
C ASN A 51 -14.96 -2.31 3.75
N LEU A 52 -13.86 -2.59 4.47
CA LEU A 52 -12.54 -2.81 3.88
C LEU A 52 -12.15 -4.28 3.90
N SER A 53 -13.10 -5.17 4.07
CA SER A 53 -12.86 -6.60 4.03
C SER A 53 -12.21 -7.00 2.70
N GLY A 54 -11.14 -7.78 2.77
CA GLY A 54 -10.35 -8.16 1.59
C GLY A 54 -9.15 -7.25 1.34
N TRP A 55 -9.10 -6.11 1.99
CA TRP A 55 -7.96 -5.21 1.94
C TRP A 55 -7.02 -5.45 3.12
N TRP A 56 -5.78 -5.03 2.97
CA TRP A 56 -4.74 -5.15 3.98
C TRP A 56 -4.10 -3.78 4.21
N SER A 57 -3.47 -3.60 5.37
CA SER A 57 -2.71 -2.38 5.63
C SER A 57 -1.32 -2.71 6.14
N ARG A 58 -0.39 -1.80 5.84
CA ARG A 58 0.95 -1.76 6.47
C ARG A 58 1.21 -0.35 6.96
N ARG A 59 1.93 -0.25 8.06
CA ARG A 59 2.32 1.05 8.61
C ARG A 59 3.46 1.64 7.77
N ILE A 60 3.27 2.84 7.25
CA ILE A 60 4.34 3.63 6.64
C ILE A 60 5.02 4.43 7.75
N SER A 61 4.21 5.06 8.62
CA SER A 61 4.63 5.79 9.80
C SER A 61 3.54 5.69 10.84
N HIS A 62 3.71 6.38 11.98
CA HIS A 62 2.67 6.44 13.01
C HIS A 62 1.34 6.95 12.43
N GLU A 63 1.40 7.95 11.54
CA GLU A 63 0.20 8.60 11.01
C GLU A 63 -0.30 8.01 9.69
N HIS A 64 0.54 7.32 8.94
CA HIS A 64 0.21 6.92 7.56
C HIS A 64 0.20 5.42 7.37
N ARG A 65 -0.74 4.97 6.54
CA ARG A 65 -0.94 3.57 6.22
C ARG A 65 -0.96 3.36 4.72
N LEU A 66 -0.33 2.27 4.28
CA LEU A 66 -0.48 1.74 2.94
C LEU A 66 -1.65 0.75 3.00
N VAL A 67 -2.71 1.02 2.24
CA VAL A 67 -3.86 0.12 2.12
C VAL A 67 -3.84 -0.49 0.74
N TYR A 68 -3.86 -1.81 0.68
CA TYR A 68 -3.68 -2.54 -0.57
C TYR A 68 -4.47 -3.84 -0.58
N ARG A 69 -4.60 -4.39 -1.75
CA ARG A 69 -5.24 -5.69 -1.95
C ARG A 69 -4.57 -6.42 -3.11
N VAL A 70 -4.46 -7.74 -2.97
CA VAL A 70 -3.99 -8.60 -4.05
C VAL A 70 -5.20 -9.08 -4.84
N ALA A 71 -5.18 -8.92 -6.15
CA ALA A 71 -6.24 -9.38 -7.04
C ALA A 71 -5.63 -10.17 -8.20
N GLY A 72 -6.42 -11.06 -8.80
CA GLY A 72 -5.95 -11.94 -9.87
C GLY A 72 -5.09 -13.08 -9.35
N SER A 73 -4.54 -13.86 -10.26
CA SER A 73 -3.70 -15.01 -9.93
C SER A 73 -2.62 -15.21 -10.99
N GLY A 74 -1.54 -15.89 -10.57
CA GLY A 74 -0.42 -16.19 -11.46
C GLY A 74 0.19 -14.93 -12.07
N ASP A 75 0.38 -14.96 -13.39
CA ASP A 75 0.98 -13.84 -14.12
C ASP A 75 0.07 -12.62 -14.20
N GLU A 76 -1.22 -12.77 -13.90
CA GLU A 76 -2.19 -11.69 -13.92
C GLU A 76 -2.42 -11.07 -12.55
N GLN A 77 -1.67 -11.50 -11.54
CA GLN A 77 -1.79 -10.94 -10.20
C GLN A 77 -1.38 -9.47 -10.18
N VAL A 78 -2.17 -8.66 -9.48
CA VAL A 78 -1.91 -7.24 -9.29
C VAL A 78 -1.96 -6.90 -7.80
N LEU A 79 -1.18 -5.89 -7.42
CA LEU A 79 -1.22 -5.30 -6.09
C LEU A 79 -1.91 -3.93 -6.21
N GLN A 80 -3.18 -3.88 -5.88
CA GLN A 80 -3.97 -2.65 -5.95
C GLN A 80 -3.70 -1.77 -4.74
N VAL A 81 -3.35 -0.52 -4.95
CA VAL A 81 -3.10 0.45 -3.88
C VAL A 81 -4.27 1.42 -3.79
N ALA A 82 -4.96 1.40 -2.65
CA ALA A 82 -6.13 2.26 -2.42
C ALA A 82 -5.79 3.51 -1.62
N GLN A 83 -4.76 3.46 -0.80
CA GLN A 83 -4.40 4.56 0.08
C GLN A 83 -2.94 4.42 0.48
N CYS A 84 -2.22 5.53 0.57
CA CYS A 84 -0.85 5.54 1.06
C CYS A 84 -0.58 6.73 1.98
N ARG A 85 -1.63 7.32 2.53
CA ARG A 85 -1.56 8.44 3.45
C ARG A 85 -2.71 8.37 4.44
N TYR A 86 -2.46 8.85 5.68
CA TYR A 86 -3.42 8.86 6.78
C TYR A 86 -3.89 7.46 7.21
N HIS A 87 -4.77 7.43 8.19
CA HIS A 87 -5.45 6.21 8.63
C HIS A 87 -6.70 5.98 7.78
N TYR A 88 -7.15 4.75 7.78
CA TYR A 88 -8.38 4.33 7.11
C TYR A 88 -9.57 4.39 8.08
#